data_15db33c6194a69eea28baeae1539a86a
#
_entry.id   15db33c6194a69eea28baeae1539a86a
#
_cell.length_a   1.000
_cell.length_b   1.000
_cell.length_c   1.000
_cell.angle_alpha   90.00
_cell.angle_beta   90.00
_cell.angle_gamma   90.00
#
_symmetry.space_group_name_H-M   'P 1'
#
loop_
_entity.id
_entity.type
_entity.pdbx_description
1 polymer ?
#
loop_
_entity_poly.entity_id
_entity_poly.type
_entity_poly.pdbx_seq_one_letter_code
_entity_poly.pdbx_strand_id
1 'polypeptide(L)'
;MRDVGGSASPMEVRAKIIENEHLSEEEINATRGKNNVNKFENEVAFARNYLVMAGYIDNSVHGVWTLTEAGNVVEITDDMASDIFKSGIIKMQSKRDKKGTAIADDDVDTVHYWIYAPGENSCMWENFYAEGIMAIGWGQIGDLKAFDSKDAMKTKMKEILGTSLSYKNAAHTTWQFANNMKVGDVVFVKKGRYQLVGRGIVTSDYEYDGERDDEYGNIRKVNWTHKGEWPHPGQAAMKTLTDITAYGDYVEKLNALFEDESVEDAEDIEKNYPVYTEDDFLDE
;
A
#
# COMPACT_ATOMS: atom_id res chain seq x y z
N MET A 1 -15.54 5.47 16.60
CA MET A 1 -14.52 6.48 16.91
C MET A 1 -14.64 7.02 18.36
N ARG A 2 -15.77 7.57 18.80
CA ARG A 2 -15.93 8.07 20.17
C ARG A 2 -15.69 6.97 21.21
N ASP A 3 -16.18 5.77 20.98
CA ASP A 3 -16.05 4.61 21.87
C ASP A 3 -14.60 4.11 22.01
N VAL A 4 -13.72 4.54 21.13
CA VAL A 4 -12.28 4.26 21.17
C VAL A 4 -11.45 5.50 21.55
N GLY A 5 -12.08 6.49 22.21
CA GLY A 5 -11.40 7.68 22.73
C GLY A 5 -11.13 8.79 21.70
N GLY A 6 -11.77 8.76 20.54
CA GLY A 6 -11.68 9.80 19.53
C GLY A 6 -10.47 9.71 18.59
N SER A 7 -9.50 8.83 18.89
CA SER A 7 -8.31 8.59 18.07
C SER A 7 -7.97 7.11 18.14
N ALA A 8 -7.84 6.45 16.98
CA ALA A 8 -7.57 5.02 16.92
C ALA A 8 -7.00 4.61 15.54
N SER A 9 -6.36 3.44 15.50
CA SER A 9 -5.95 2.80 14.25
C SER A 9 -7.17 2.30 13.45
N PRO A 10 -7.03 2.10 12.13
CA PRO A 10 -8.09 1.52 11.30
C PRO A 10 -8.60 0.17 11.82
N MET A 11 -7.71 -0.64 12.38
CA MET A 11 -8.05 -1.95 12.93
C MET A 11 -8.94 -1.83 14.18
N GLU A 12 -8.58 -0.97 15.13
CA GLU A 12 -9.38 -0.74 16.34
C GLU A 12 -10.77 -0.18 16.01
N VAL A 13 -10.85 0.71 15.00
CA VAL A 13 -12.14 1.25 14.55
C VAL A 13 -13.00 0.15 13.93
N ARG A 14 -12.42 -0.71 13.07
CA ARG A 14 -13.14 -1.84 12.46
C ARG A 14 -13.62 -2.82 13.52
N ALA A 15 -12.75 -3.22 14.44
CA ALA A 15 -13.14 -4.09 15.55
C ALA A 15 -14.31 -3.51 16.36
N LYS A 16 -14.28 -2.20 16.61
CA LYS A 16 -15.35 -1.54 17.34
C LYS A 16 -16.66 -1.42 16.56
N ILE A 17 -16.60 -1.26 15.23
CA ILE A 17 -17.79 -1.31 14.37
C ILE A 17 -18.40 -2.73 14.40
N ILE A 18 -17.59 -3.76 14.24
CA ILE A 18 -18.04 -5.17 14.31
C ILE A 18 -18.76 -5.45 15.64
N GLU A 19 -18.19 -5.01 16.75
CA GLU A 19 -18.78 -5.16 18.09
C GLU A 19 -20.11 -4.41 18.21
N ASN A 20 -20.15 -3.14 17.82
CA ASN A 20 -21.32 -2.28 17.99
C ASN A 20 -22.50 -2.68 17.09
N GLU A 21 -22.20 -3.06 15.85
CA GLU A 21 -23.22 -3.46 14.86
C GLU A 21 -23.54 -4.96 14.91
N HIS A 22 -22.86 -5.72 15.79
CA HIS A 22 -23.04 -7.17 15.95
C HIS A 22 -22.92 -7.94 14.63
N LEU A 23 -21.94 -7.55 13.78
CA LEU A 23 -21.76 -8.15 12.48
C LEU A 23 -21.40 -9.63 12.58
N SER A 24 -22.03 -10.45 11.75
CA SER A 24 -21.75 -11.88 11.63
C SER A 24 -20.44 -12.11 10.85
N GLU A 25 -19.84 -13.29 11.02
CA GLU A 25 -18.67 -13.70 10.22
C GLU A 25 -18.95 -13.65 8.71
N GLU A 26 -20.18 -13.94 8.27
CA GLU A 26 -20.57 -13.87 6.87
C GLU A 26 -20.55 -12.43 6.35
N GLU A 27 -21.02 -11.46 7.13
CA GLU A 27 -21.00 -10.04 6.77
C GLU A 27 -19.59 -9.46 6.77
N ILE A 28 -18.76 -9.85 7.73
CA ILE A 28 -17.36 -9.43 7.84
C ILE A 28 -16.53 -9.94 6.64
N ASN A 29 -16.78 -11.20 6.22
CA ASN A 29 -16.04 -11.87 5.16
C ASN A 29 -16.71 -11.74 3.78
N ALA A 30 -17.82 -11.03 3.66
CA ALA A 30 -18.49 -10.80 2.39
C ALA A 30 -17.58 -10.10 1.39
N THR A 31 -17.47 -10.64 0.18
CA THR A 31 -16.64 -10.08 -0.89
C THR A 31 -17.48 -9.48 -2.01
N ARG A 32 -16.91 -8.53 -2.78
CA ARG A 32 -17.56 -7.84 -3.88
C ARG A 32 -16.67 -7.75 -5.11
N GLY A 33 -17.27 -7.96 -6.28
CA GLY A 33 -16.63 -7.79 -7.59
C GLY A 33 -15.74 -8.95 -8.01
N LYS A 34 -15.09 -8.82 -9.17
CA LYS A 34 -14.23 -9.87 -9.75
C LYS A 34 -12.96 -10.13 -8.94
N ASN A 35 -12.51 -9.15 -8.17
CA ASN A 35 -11.28 -9.19 -7.38
C ASN A 35 -11.53 -9.56 -5.91
N ASN A 36 -12.74 -10.04 -5.58
CA ASN A 36 -13.11 -10.48 -4.21
C ASN A 36 -12.74 -9.47 -3.11
N VAL A 37 -12.92 -8.17 -3.37
CA VAL A 37 -12.63 -7.12 -2.38
C VAL A 37 -13.57 -7.29 -1.19
N ASN A 38 -13.02 -7.29 0.04
CA ASN A 38 -13.83 -7.35 1.25
C ASN A 38 -14.78 -6.16 1.30
N LYS A 39 -16.09 -6.46 1.36
CA LYS A 39 -17.15 -5.47 1.28
C LYS A 39 -17.14 -4.54 2.50
N PHE A 40 -17.06 -5.10 3.70
CA PHE A 40 -17.06 -4.36 4.96
C PHE A 40 -15.89 -3.39 5.05
N GLU A 41 -14.68 -3.87 4.80
CA GLU A 41 -13.47 -3.03 4.85
C GLU A 41 -13.49 -1.89 3.85
N ASN A 42 -13.94 -2.20 2.64
CA ASN A 42 -14.08 -1.21 1.57
C ASN A 42 -15.12 -0.13 1.94
N GLU A 43 -16.26 -0.52 2.52
CA GLU A 43 -17.30 0.42 2.98
C GLU A 43 -16.78 1.30 4.14
N VAL A 44 -16.06 0.74 5.09
CA VAL A 44 -15.43 1.50 6.20
C VAL A 44 -14.39 2.51 5.66
N ALA A 45 -13.56 2.10 4.70
CA ALA A 45 -12.57 2.98 4.08
C ALA A 45 -13.24 4.14 3.32
N PHE A 46 -14.31 3.87 2.56
CA PHE A 46 -15.07 4.92 1.87
C PHE A 46 -15.80 5.84 2.84
N ALA A 47 -16.44 5.30 3.88
CA ALA A 47 -17.11 6.10 4.91
C ALA A 47 -16.11 7.05 5.59
N ARG A 48 -14.92 6.56 5.95
CA ARG A 48 -13.85 7.39 6.48
C ARG A 48 -13.49 8.53 5.53
N ASN A 49 -13.28 8.25 4.24
CA ASN A 49 -12.93 9.27 3.25
C ASN A 49 -14.01 10.36 3.13
N TYR A 50 -15.27 9.99 3.16
CA TYR A 50 -16.36 10.96 3.16
C TYR A 50 -16.39 11.82 4.42
N LEU A 51 -16.12 11.22 5.59
CA LEU A 51 -16.04 11.94 6.86
C LEU A 51 -14.82 12.88 6.94
N VAL A 52 -13.69 12.51 6.34
CA VAL A 52 -12.54 13.43 6.17
C VAL A 52 -12.92 14.60 5.27
N MET A 53 -13.56 14.35 4.12
CA MET A 53 -14.02 15.40 3.20
C MET A 53 -15.05 16.33 3.83
N ALA A 54 -15.81 15.83 4.80
CA ALA A 54 -16.79 16.60 5.59
C ALA A 54 -16.15 17.35 6.77
N GLY A 55 -14.87 17.08 7.09
CA GLY A 55 -14.14 17.74 8.16
C GLY A 55 -14.41 17.15 9.56
N TYR A 56 -14.97 15.94 9.65
CA TYR A 56 -15.25 15.26 10.92
C TYR A 56 -14.13 14.34 11.40
N ILE A 57 -13.26 13.89 10.49
CA ILE A 57 -12.06 13.12 10.79
C ILE A 57 -10.84 13.90 10.29
N ASP A 58 -9.84 14.02 11.13
CA ASP A 58 -8.51 14.49 10.79
C ASP A 58 -7.66 13.31 10.33
N ASN A 59 -6.94 13.49 9.25
CA ASN A 59 -6.05 12.53 8.62
C ASN A 59 -4.58 12.99 8.61
N SER A 60 -4.23 13.99 9.40
CA SER A 60 -2.88 14.56 9.46
C SER A 60 -1.84 13.60 10.04
N VAL A 61 -2.27 12.59 10.82
CA VAL A 61 -1.40 11.56 11.38
C VAL A 61 -1.62 10.25 10.64
N HIS A 62 -0.56 9.78 9.99
CA HIS A 62 -0.59 8.56 9.21
C HIS A 62 -0.91 7.33 10.08
N GLY A 63 -1.83 6.45 9.60
CA GLY A 63 -2.23 5.24 10.32
C GLY A 63 -3.11 5.48 11.54
N VAL A 64 -3.45 6.72 11.86
CA VAL A 64 -4.33 7.07 12.98
C VAL A 64 -5.48 7.93 12.48
N TRP A 65 -6.69 7.53 12.79
CA TRP A 65 -7.89 8.30 12.54
C TRP A 65 -8.27 9.07 13.79
N THR A 66 -8.38 10.37 13.70
CA THR A 66 -8.70 11.23 14.85
C THR A 66 -9.96 12.04 14.55
N LEU A 67 -10.89 12.11 15.49
CA LEU A 67 -12.05 13.00 15.38
C LEU A 67 -11.59 14.46 15.52
N THR A 68 -12.07 15.33 14.63
CA THR A 68 -11.96 16.77 14.80
C THR A 68 -12.86 17.25 15.94
N GLU A 69 -12.75 18.53 16.35
CA GLU A 69 -13.71 19.12 17.29
C GLU A 69 -15.15 18.99 16.80
N ALA A 70 -15.37 19.23 15.51
CA ALA A 70 -16.67 19.04 14.87
C ALA A 70 -17.12 17.58 14.88
N GLY A 71 -16.20 16.65 14.61
CA GLY A 71 -16.44 15.20 14.63
C GLY A 71 -16.77 14.66 16.03
N ASN A 72 -16.23 15.28 17.08
CA ASN A 72 -16.50 14.89 18.45
C ASN A 72 -17.92 15.26 18.93
N VAL A 73 -18.51 16.31 18.39
CA VAL A 73 -19.82 16.84 18.84
C VAL A 73 -20.97 16.54 17.90
N VAL A 74 -20.70 16.27 16.62
CA VAL A 74 -21.74 16.04 15.61
C VAL A 74 -22.49 14.73 15.87
N GLU A 75 -23.81 14.77 15.84
CA GLU A 75 -24.64 13.57 15.71
C GLU A 75 -25.05 13.43 14.23
N ILE A 76 -24.53 12.40 13.58
CA ILE A 76 -24.82 12.13 12.17
C ILE A 76 -26.16 11.42 12.07
N THR A 77 -27.15 12.14 11.52
CA THR A 77 -28.46 11.57 11.16
C THR A 77 -28.38 10.91 9.78
N ASP A 78 -29.40 10.11 9.42
CA ASP A 78 -29.47 9.45 8.11
C ASP A 78 -29.48 10.48 6.95
N ASP A 79 -30.15 11.61 7.14
CA ASP A 79 -30.16 12.70 6.16
C ASP A 79 -28.76 13.31 5.99
N MET A 80 -28.07 13.57 7.11
CA MET A 80 -26.67 14.06 7.07
C MET A 80 -25.73 13.05 6.44
N ALA A 81 -25.86 11.76 6.76
CA ALA A 81 -25.06 10.70 6.15
C ALA A 81 -25.29 10.66 4.63
N SER A 82 -26.54 10.77 4.18
CA SER A 82 -26.89 10.85 2.75
C SER A 82 -26.28 12.08 2.07
N ASP A 83 -26.30 13.23 2.72
CA ASP A 83 -25.72 14.46 2.18
C ASP A 83 -24.20 14.45 2.15
N ILE A 84 -23.56 13.89 3.18
CA ILE A 84 -22.10 13.64 3.21
C ILE A 84 -21.71 12.72 2.06
N PHE A 85 -22.43 11.62 1.86
CA PHE A 85 -22.20 10.67 0.78
C PHE A 85 -22.35 11.33 -0.60
N LYS A 86 -23.45 12.03 -0.87
CA LYS A 86 -23.71 12.75 -2.13
C LYS A 86 -22.63 13.80 -2.41
N SER A 87 -22.29 14.59 -1.40
CA SER A 87 -21.22 15.61 -1.51
C SER A 87 -19.86 15.00 -1.76
N GLY A 88 -19.57 13.86 -1.15
CA GLY A 88 -18.34 13.09 -1.37
C GLY A 88 -18.26 12.57 -2.81
N ILE A 89 -19.33 11.98 -3.33
CA ILE A 89 -19.38 11.53 -4.74
C ILE A 89 -19.15 12.70 -5.70
N ILE A 90 -19.81 13.85 -5.49
CA ILE A 90 -19.65 15.03 -6.34
C ILE A 90 -18.21 15.53 -6.30
N LYS A 91 -17.59 15.59 -5.12
CA LYS A 91 -16.18 15.97 -4.97
C LYS A 91 -15.23 14.97 -5.67
N MET A 92 -15.50 13.67 -5.58
CA MET A 92 -14.72 12.65 -6.28
C MET A 92 -14.90 12.72 -7.80
N GLN A 93 -16.14 12.94 -8.29
CA GLN A 93 -16.41 13.09 -9.72
C GLN A 93 -15.78 14.37 -10.28
N SER A 94 -15.88 15.50 -9.58
CA SER A 94 -15.26 16.74 -10.00
C SER A 94 -13.72 16.68 -10.03
N LYS A 95 -13.12 15.84 -9.18
CA LYS A 95 -11.69 15.51 -9.25
C LYS A 95 -11.38 14.63 -10.48
N ARG A 96 -12.25 13.69 -10.87
CA ARG A 96 -12.10 12.86 -12.08
C ARG A 96 -12.26 13.67 -13.37
N ASP A 97 -13.22 14.56 -13.43
CA ASP A 97 -13.49 15.42 -14.62
C ASP A 97 -12.35 16.45 -14.84
N LYS A 98 -11.69 16.87 -13.77
CA LYS A 98 -10.45 17.67 -13.85
C LYS A 98 -9.21 16.86 -14.24
N LYS A 99 -9.28 15.53 -14.21
CA LYS A 99 -8.20 14.58 -14.46
C LYS A 99 -8.04 14.20 -15.95
N GLY A 100 -8.63 14.96 -16.88
CA GLY A 100 -8.27 14.91 -18.32
C GLY A 100 -6.85 15.39 -18.63
N THR A 101 -6.13 15.90 -17.63
CA THR A 101 -4.70 16.18 -17.64
C THR A 101 -4.11 15.64 -16.35
N ALA A 102 -3.16 14.74 -16.48
CA ALA A 102 -2.46 14.07 -15.39
C ALA A 102 -1.99 15.08 -14.32
N ILE A 103 -2.62 15.02 -13.15
CA ILE A 103 -2.09 15.66 -11.94
C ILE A 103 -2.08 14.57 -10.87
N ALA A 104 -0.92 14.43 -10.24
CA ALA A 104 -0.67 13.54 -9.12
C ALA A 104 -1.79 13.66 -8.08
N ASP A 105 -2.24 12.53 -7.62
CA ASP A 105 -3.13 12.37 -6.49
C ASP A 105 -2.44 12.93 -5.25
N ASP A 106 -2.79 14.14 -4.89
CA ASP A 106 -2.49 14.71 -3.58
C ASP A 106 -3.54 14.11 -2.64
N ASP A 107 -3.32 12.86 -2.31
CA ASP A 107 -4.32 12.07 -1.65
C ASP A 107 -4.00 11.88 -0.18
N VAL A 108 -4.95 12.33 0.59
CA VAL A 108 -5.37 11.75 1.86
C VAL A 108 -4.49 10.57 2.30
N ASP A 109 -3.82 10.74 3.43
CA ASP A 109 -2.94 9.83 4.20
C ASP A 109 -3.43 8.38 4.29
N THR A 110 -3.43 7.67 3.17
CA THR A 110 -3.66 6.23 3.13
C THR A 110 -2.31 5.56 3.17
N VAL A 111 -2.04 4.75 4.21
CA VAL A 111 -0.87 3.86 4.23
C VAL A 111 -0.94 2.96 3.02
N HIS A 112 0.05 3.04 2.15
CA HIS A 112 0.22 2.06 1.10
C HIS A 112 1.03 0.88 1.63
N TYR A 113 0.68 -0.30 1.14
CA TYR A 113 1.36 -1.55 1.45
C TYR A 113 2.02 -2.08 0.21
N TRP A 114 3.29 -2.43 0.33
CA TRP A 114 4.11 -2.81 -0.81
C TRP A 114 4.76 -4.18 -0.60
N ILE A 115 4.75 -5.02 -1.63
CA ILE A 115 5.65 -6.18 -1.73
C ILE A 115 6.88 -5.76 -2.52
N TYR A 116 8.05 -6.02 -1.97
CA TYR A 116 9.33 -5.59 -2.52
C TYR A 116 10.33 -6.76 -2.61
N ALA A 117 11.08 -6.81 -3.71
CA ALA A 117 12.20 -7.73 -3.90
C ALA A 117 13.50 -6.94 -4.07
N PRO A 118 14.44 -6.98 -3.11
CA PRO A 118 15.75 -6.33 -3.21
C PRO A 118 16.70 -7.14 -4.12
N GLY A 119 16.65 -6.88 -5.41
CA GLY A 119 17.39 -7.65 -6.41
C GLY A 119 16.80 -9.03 -6.71
N GLU A 120 17.44 -9.76 -7.62
CA GLU A 120 17.02 -11.11 -7.97
C GLU A 120 17.17 -12.04 -6.76
N ASN A 121 16.12 -12.79 -6.43
CA ASN A 121 16.07 -13.65 -5.24
C ASN A 121 16.48 -12.94 -3.94
N SER A 122 16.25 -11.63 -3.88
CA SER A 122 16.59 -10.78 -2.73
C SER A 122 18.09 -10.78 -2.37
N CYS A 123 18.95 -10.88 -3.37
CA CYS A 123 20.41 -10.92 -3.17
C CYS A 123 20.96 -9.65 -2.50
N MET A 124 20.26 -8.51 -2.59
CA MET A 124 20.67 -7.25 -1.98
C MET A 124 20.09 -7.04 -0.57
N TRP A 125 19.29 -8.00 -0.06
CA TRP A 125 18.56 -7.81 1.20
C TRP A 125 19.46 -7.48 2.38
N GLU A 126 20.53 -8.23 2.57
CA GLU A 126 21.46 -8.05 3.69
C GLU A 126 22.10 -6.64 3.68
N ASN A 127 22.52 -6.18 2.50
CA ASN A 127 23.13 -4.87 2.34
C ASN A 127 22.13 -3.76 2.62
N PHE A 128 20.94 -3.81 2.02
CA PHE A 128 19.91 -2.78 2.19
C PHE A 128 19.36 -2.75 3.60
N TYR A 129 19.26 -3.91 4.25
CA TYR A 129 18.89 -3.96 5.67
C TYR A 129 19.95 -3.25 6.54
N ALA A 130 21.23 -3.52 6.32
CA ALA A 130 22.33 -2.92 7.09
C ALA A 130 22.43 -1.40 6.85
N GLU A 131 22.15 -0.94 5.64
CA GLU A 131 22.13 0.48 5.26
C GLU A 131 20.85 1.21 5.72
N GLY A 132 19.80 0.50 6.13
CA GLY A 132 18.51 1.09 6.49
C GLY A 132 17.77 1.69 5.28
N ILE A 133 17.91 1.07 4.10
CA ILE A 133 17.33 1.54 2.84
C ILE A 133 16.54 0.46 2.12
N MET A 134 15.67 0.89 1.22
CA MET A 134 15.24 0.11 0.06
C MET A 134 15.71 0.80 -1.20
N ALA A 135 16.09 0.02 -2.20
CA ALA A 135 16.55 0.56 -3.47
C ALA A 135 16.09 -0.31 -4.64
N ILE A 136 15.90 0.30 -5.79
CA ILE A 136 15.57 -0.41 -7.03
C ILE A 136 16.62 -0.14 -8.09
N GLY A 137 16.78 -1.08 -8.99
CA GLY A 137 17.68 -0.97 -10.14
C GLY A 137 17.28 0.15 -11.12
N TRP A 138 17.72 0.02 -12.34
CA TRP A 138 17.54 0.99 -13.43
C TRP A 138 18.24 2.34 -13.17
N GLY A 139 19.28 2.39 -12.35
CA GLY A 139 20.11 3.58 -12.15
C GLY A 139 20.70 4.15 -13.45
N GLN A 140 20.83 3.29 -14.49
CA GLN A 140 21.32 3.70 -15.81
C GLN A 140 20.44 4.74 -16.50
N ILE A 141 19.14 4.85 -16.15
CA ILE A 141 18.28 5.90 -16.72
C ILE A 141 18.36 7.22 -15.95
N GLY A 142 19.13 7.26 -14.84
CA GLY A 142 19.33 8.45 -14.01
C GLY A 142 18.21 8.68 -12.99
N ASP A 143 18.08 9.92 -12.54
CA ASP A 143 17.08 10.33 -11.56
C ASP A 143 15.65 10.13 -12.10
N LEU A 144 14.86 9.31 -11.39
CA LEU A 144 13.48 9.00 -11.80
C LEU A 144 12.54 10.20 -11.69
N LYS A 145 12.85 11.19 -10.85
CA LYS A 145 12.08 12.44 -10.73
C LYS A 145 12.27 13.38 -11.92
N ALA A 146 13.29 13.17 -12.74
CA ALA A 146 13.50 13.94 -13.96
C ALA A 146 12.51 13.61 -15.09
N PHE A 147 11.64 12.61 -14.92
CA PHE A 147 10.67 12.18 -15.92
C PHE A 147 9.27 12.67 -15.61
N ASP A 148 8.58 13.21 -16.60
CA ASP A 148 7.21 13.73 -16.47
C ASP A 148 6.14 12.63 -16.56
N SER A 149 6.50 11.43 -17.01
CA SER A 149 5.55 10.31 -17.20
C SER A 149 6.20 8.93 -17.24
N LYS A 150 5.39 7.90 -16.98
CA LYS A 150 5.78 6.48 -17.17
C LYS A 150 6.26 6.20 -18.61
N ASP A 151 5.63 6.82 -19.60
CA ASP A 151 6.02 6.63 -21.00
C ASP A 151 7.37 7.29 -21.32
N ALA A 152 7.70 8.41 -20.71
CA ALA A 152 9.03 9.02 -20.83
C ALA A 152 10.11 8.10 -20.24
N MET A 153 9.89 7.53 -19.04
CA MET A 153 10.78 6.52 -18.44
C MET A 153 10.96 5.31 -19.37
N LYS A 154 9.84 4.76 -19.88
CA LYS A 154 9.85 3.61 -20.78
C LYS A 154 10.63 3.89 -22.07
N THR A 155 10.48 5.08 -22.65
CA THR A 155 11.23 5.52 -23.82
C THR A 155 12.71 5.56 -23.51
N LYS A 156 13.09 6.15 -22.37
CA LYS A 156 14.48 6.22 -21.93
C LYS A 156 15.09 4.84 -21.66
N MET A 157 14.34 3.94 -21.07
CA MET A 157 14.76 2.53 -20.89
C MET A 157 15.08 1.88 -22.24
N LYS A 158 14.22 2.06 -23.26
CA LYS A 158 14.44 1.52 -24.59
C LYS A 158 15.66 2.10 -25.30
N GLU A 159 15.94 3.41 -25.09
CA GLU A 159 17.11 4.07 -25.66
C GLU A 159 18.42 3.52 -25.09
N ILE A 160 18.46 3.30 -23.75
CA ILE A 160 19.69 2.91 -23.05
C ILE A 160 19.89 1.40 -23.00
N LEU A 161 18.80 0.64 -22.74
CA LEU A 161 18.86 -0.80 -22.48
C LEU A 161 18.46 -1.64 -23.71
N GLY A 162 18.09 -0.97 -24.81
CA GLY A 162 17.69 -1.61 -26.08
C GLY A 162 16.19 -1.84 -26.19
N THR A 163 15.76 -2.17 -27.40
CA THR A 163 14.31 -2.27 -27.76
C THR A 163 13.74 -3.67 -27.69
N SER A 164 14.50 -4.65 -27.22
CA SER A 164 14.09 -6.07 -27.18
C SER A 164 12.95 -6.34 -26.20
N LEU A 165 12.81 -5.49 -25.15
CA LEU A 165 11.80 -5.62 -24.11
C LEU A 165 10.78 -4.49 -24.17
N SER A 166 9.58 -4.74 -23.66
CA SER A 166 8.52 -3.73 -23.63
C SER A 166 8.77 -2.64 -22.57
N TYR A 167 9.45 -2.97 -21.47
CA TYR A 167 9.70 -2.13 -20.28
C TYR A 167 8.43 -1.56 -19.62
N LYS A 168 7.24 -2.08 -19.91
CA LYS A 168 5.99 -1.62 -19.32
C LYS A 168 6.02 -1.77 -17.80
N ASN A 169 6.35 -2.95 -17.30
CA ASN A 169 6.43 -3.23 -15.86
C ASN A 169 7.58 -2.48 -15.19
N ALA A 170 8.74 -2.36 -15.84
CA ALA A 170 9.88 -1.61 -15.31
C ALA A 170 9.54 -0.13 -15.13
N ALA A 171 8.96 0.51 -16.15
CA ALA A 171 8.54 1.91 -16.09
C ALA A 171 7.42 2.14 -15.05
N HIS A 172 6.53 1.16 -14.86
CA HIS A 172 5.52 1.23 -13.81
C HIS A 172 6.14 1.14 -12.42
N THR A 173 7.02 0.17 -12.19
CA THR A 173 7.76 0.00 -10.93
C THR A 173 8.56 1.25 -10.57
N THR A 174 9.36 1.80 -11.50
CA THR A 174 10.18 2.99 -11.26
C THR A 174 9.32 4.22 -10.99
N TRP A 175 8.20 4.36 -11.69
CA TRP A 175 7.25 5.44 -11.44
C TRP A 175 6.62 5.35 -10.06
N GLN A 176 6.12 4.17 -9.67
CA GLN A 176 5.52 3.95 -8.35
C GLN A 176 6.53 4.24 -7.24
N PHE A 177 7.74 3.74 -7.37
CA PHE A 177 8.81 3.94 -6.40
C PHE A 177 9.14 5.43 -6.19
N ALA A 178 9.23 6.20 -7.27
CA ALA A 178 9.59 7.61 -7.18
C ALA A 178 8.41 8.52 -6.81
N ASN A 179 7.18 8.22 -7.29
CA ASN A 179 6.08 9.18 -7.27
C ASN A 179 4.89 8.78 -6.40
N ASN A 180 4.63 7.47 -6.21
CA ASN A 180 3.44 7.00 -5.50
C ASN A 180 3.76 6.61 -4.06
N MET A 181 4.91 5.96 -3.85
CA MET A 181 5.35 5.56 -2.50
C MET A 181 5.66 6.79 -1.65
N LYS A 182 5.23 6.78 -0.38
CA LYS A 182 5.34 7.89 0.56
C LYS A 182 6.00 7.47 1.87
N VAL A 183 6.45 8.45 2.63
CA VAL A 183 6.88 8.26 4.03
C VAL A 183 5.68 7.70 4.83
N GLY A 184 5.94 6.66 5.63
CA GLY A 184 4.95 5.94 6.40
C GLY A 184 4.36 4.70 5.73
N ASP A 185 4.59 4.50 4.44
CA ASP A 185 4.19 3.26 3.75
C ASP A 185 4.88 2.03 4.34
N VAL A 186 4.17 0.91 4.33
CA VAL A 186 4.67 -0.36 4.84
C VAL A 186 5.22 -1.21 3.70
N VAL A 187 6.40 -1.78 3.91
CA VAL A 187 7.08 -2.62 2.92
C VAL A 187 7.29 -4.02 3.49
N PHE A 188 6.80 -5.03 2.78
CA PHE A 188 7.10 -6.43 3.01
C PHE A 188 8.17 -6.89 2.01
N VAL A 189 9.26 -7.43 2.52
CA VAL A 189 10.37 -7.91 1.68
C VAL A 189 10.20 -9.39 1.40
N LYS A 190 10.08 -9.74 0.12
CA LYS A 190 9.95 -11.13 -0.32
C LYS A 190 11.28 -11.70 -0.82
N LYS A 191 11.45 -13.02 -0.68
CA LYS A 191 12.51 -13.81 -1.33
C LYS A 191 11.87 -14.88 -2.20
N GLY A 192 12.00 -14.71 -3.52
CA GLY A 192 11.26 -15.54 -4.46
C GLY A 192 9.75 -15.32 -4.38
N ARG A 193 8.96 -16.39 -4.50
CA ARG A 193 7.48 -16.34 -4.51
C ARG A 193 6.83 -16.78 -3.20
N TYR A 194 7.55 -17.51 -2.36
CA TYR A 194 6.97 -18.24 -1.23
C TYR A 194 7.53 -17.85 0.13
N GLN A 195 8.42 -16.86 0.18
CA GLN A 195 9.09 -16.45 1.41
C GLN A 195 9.09 -14.95 1.59
N LEU A 196 8.89 -14.51 2.82
CA LEU A 196 9.15 -13.15 3.29
C LEU A 196 10.43 -13.17 4.13
N VAL A 197 11.21 -12.10 4.06
CA VAL A 197 12.48 -11.98 4.80
C VAL A 197 12.57 -10.70 5.64
N GLY A 198 11.58 -9.83 5.54
CA GLY A 198 11.57 -8.61 6.32
C GLY A 198 10.31 -7.78 6.16
N ARG A 199 10.15 -6.82 7.07
CA ARG A 199 9.13 -5.79 7.09
C ARG A 199 9.74 -4.48 7.55
N GLY A 200 9.28 -3.36 6.98
CA GLY A 200 9.73 -2.04 7.37
C GLY A 200 8.74 -0.95 7.05
N ILE A 201 9.06 0.26 7.48
CA ILE A 201 8.29 1.47 7.24
C ILE A 201 9.18 2.47 6.51
N VAL A 202 8.69 3.01 5.39
CA VAL A 202 9.41 4.04 4.61
C VAL A 202 9.54 5.31 5.44
N THR A 203 10.75 5.85 5.55
CA THR A 203 11.06 7.02 6.40
C THR A 203 11.60 8.23 5.65
N SER A 204 11.89 8.09 4.34
CA SER A 204 12.28 9.23 3.51
C SER A 204 11.46 9.33 2.23
N ASP A 205 11.47 10.50 1.64
CA ASP A 205 11.12 10.67 0.24
C ASP A 205 12.12 9.92 -0.66
N TYR A 206 11.80 9.85 -1.96
CA TYR A 206 12.70 9.31 -2.97
C TYR A 206 13.96 10.16 -3.09
N GLU A 207 15.12 9.50 -3.12
CA GLU A 207 16.45 10.09 -3.33
C GLU A 207 17.15 9.36 -4.48
N TYR A 208 17.93 10.11 -5.28
CA TYR A 208 18.81 9.53 -6.30
C TYR A 208 20.26 9.72 -5.92
N ASP A 209 20.99 8.64 -5.75
CA ASP A 209 22.43 8.61 -5.52
C ASP A 209 23.13 8.11 -6.78
N GLY A 210 23.59 9.04 -7.60
CA GLY A 210 24.31 8.75 -8.84
C GLY A 210 25.78 8.32 -8.64
N GLU A 211 26.28 8.36 -7.40
CA GLU A 211 27.65 7.99 -7.06
C GLU A 211 27.77 6.52 -6.57
N ARG A 212 26.63 5.82 -6.41
CA ARG A 212 26.67 4.40 -6.04
C ARG A 212 27.31 3.58 -7.15
N ASP A 213 28.24 2.70 -6.74
CA ASP A 213 28.95 1.79 -7.65
C ASP A 213 28.04 0.65 -8.15
N ASP A 214 26.88 0.42 -7.52
CA ASP A 214 25.89 -0.56 -7.91
C ASP A 214 24.79 0.06 -8.78
N GLU A 215 23.94 -0.75 -9.38
CA GLU A 215 22.81 -0.29 -10.22
C GLU A 215 21.66 0.31 -9.40
N TYR A 216 21.77 0.36 -8.07
CA TYR A 216 20.70 0.68 -7.12
C TYR A 216 20.78 2.12 -6.59
N GLY A 217 21.00 3.09 -7.46
CA GLY A 217 21.04 4.50 -7.11
C GLY A 217 19.68 5.13 -6.77
N ASN A 218 18.58 4.42 -7.03
CA ASN A 218 17.22 4.89 -6.71
C ASN A 218 16.84 4.40 -5.31
N ILE A 219 16.78 5.31 -4.32
CA ILE A 219 16.81 4.96 -2.89
C ILE A 219 15.65 5.60 -2.14
N ARG A 220 15.19 4.91 -1.08
CA ARG A 220 14.42 5.44 0.05
C ARG A 220 14.96 4.89 1.36
N LYS A 221 14.95 5.68 2.43
CA LYS A 221 15.26 5.20 3.78
C LYS A 221 14.09 4.43 4.33
N VAL A 222 14.39 3.38 5.06
CA VAL A 222 13.40 2.49 5.67
C VAL A 222 13.82 2.15 7.09
N ASN A 223 12.89 2.27 8.01
CA ASN A 223 13.03 1.69 9.33
C ASN A 223 12.59 0.21 9.24
N TRP A 224 13.54 -0.69 9.11
CA TRP A 224 13.29 -2.13 9.09
C TRP A 224 12.89 -2.60 10.48
N THR A 225 11.63 -2.99 10.65
CA THR A 225 11.07 -3.43 11.94
C THR A 225 11.28 -4.92 12.19
N HIS A 226 11.36 -5.73 11.13
CA HIS A 226 11.54 -7.18 11.23
C HIS A 226 12.54 -7.67 10.19
N LYS A 227 13.32 -8.68 10.59
CA LYS A 227 14.23 -9.45 9.74
C LYS A 227 14.21 -10.90 10.18
N GLY A 228 13.93 -11.81 9.26
CA GLY A 228 13.82 -13.24 9.55
C GLY A 228 13.39 -14.01 8.31
N GLU A 229 12.73 -15.13 8.52
CA GLU A 229 12.18 -15.96 7.44
C GLU A 229 10.76 -16.37 7.81
N TRP A 230 9.78 -16.00 6.97
CA TRP A 230 8.39 -16.36 7.14
C TRP A 230 7.86 -16.97 5.85
N PRO A 231 7.03 -18.02 5.92
CA PRO A 231 6.36 -18.54 4.75
C PRO A 231 5.37 -17.49 4.21
N HIS A 232 5.37 -17.28 2.91
CA HIS A 232 4.40 -16.38 2.29
C HIS A 232 3.01 -17.05 2.24
N PRO A 233 1.92 -16.38 2.63
CA PRO A 233 0.57 -16.97 2.66
C PRO A 233 -0.04 -17.09 1.25
N GLY A 234 0.61 -17.83 0.36
CA GLY A 234 0.24 -17.99 -1.04
C GLY A 234 1.45 -17.77 -1.94
N GLN A 235 1.34 -16.94 -2.98
CA GLN A 235 2.42 -16.63 -3.90
C GLN A 235 2.56 -15.12 -4.10
N ALA A 236 3.75 -14.58 -3.89
CA ALA A 236 4.04 -13.19 -4.22
C ALA A 236 4.19 -12.97 -5.73
N ALA A 237 3.75 -11.82 -6.22
CA ALA A 237 3.96 -11.40 -7.60
C ALA A 237 5.45 -11.39 -8.00
N MET A 238 5.75 -11.73 -9.26
CA MET A 238 7.13 -11.80 -9.79
C MET A 238 7.68 -10.42 -10.19
N LYS A 239 7.24 -9.36 -9.53
CA LYS A 239 7.70 -7.99 -9.76
C LYS A 239 8.67 -7.54 -8.66
N THR A 240 9.51 -6.57 -8.97
CA THR A 240 10.41 -5.93 -8.00
C THR A 240 9.65 -5.16 -6.93
N LEU A 241 8.58 -4.48 -7.33
CA LEU A 241 7.71 -3.72 -6.45
C LEU A 241 6.26 -3.90 -6.89
N THR A 242 5.36 -4.11 -5.95
CA THR A 242 3.92 -4.25 -6.20
C THR A 242 3.17 -3.54 -5.09
N ASP A 243 2.26 -2.64 -5.47
CA ASP A 243 1.28 -2.05 -4.57
C ASP A 243 0.19 -3.09 -4.27
N ILE A 244 0.03 -3.43 -3.01
CA ILE A 244 -0.96 -4.40 -2.53
C ILE A 244 -2.03 -3.76 -1.66
N THR A 245 -2.08 -2.44 -1.60
CA THR A 245 -2.98 -1.67 -0.74
C THR A 245 -4.45 -2.00 -0.97
N ALA A 246 -4.83 -2.29 -2.21
CA ALA A 246 -6.21 -2.64 -2.56
C ALA A 246 -6.64 -4.04 -2.08
N TYR A 247 -5.71 -4.85 -1.58
CA TYR A 247 -5.95 -6.25 -1.19
C TYR A 247 -5.89 -6.41 0.33
N GLY A 248 -6.91 -5.86 1.02
CA GLY A 248 -6.97 -5.77 2.48
C GLY A 248 -6.71 -7.10 3.19
N ASP A 249 -7.41 -8.17 2.81
CA ASP A 249 -7.22 -9.52 3.37
C ASP A 249 -5.80 -10.04 3.22
N TYR A 250 -5.17 -9.74 2.09
CA TYR A 250 -3.79 -10.13 1.84
C TYR A 250 -2.82 -9.34 2.74
N VAL A 251 -3.03 -8.05 2.87
CA VAL A 251 -2.26 -7.19 3.77
C VAL A 251 -2.39 -7.65 5.22
N GLU A 252 -3.58 -8.01 5.68
CA GLU A 252 -3.82 -8.53 7.03
C GLU A 252 -3.07 -9.84 7.28
N LYS A 253 -3.14 -10.78 6.36
CA LYS A 253 -2.39 -12.04 6.44
C LYS A 253 -0.89 -11.81 6.50
N LEU A 254 -0.38 -10.84 5.73
CA LEU A 254 1.03 -10.48 5.79
C LEU A 254 1.39 -9.84 7.13
N ASN A 255 0.58 -8.92 7.66
CA ASN A 255 0.86 -8.30 8.95
C ASN A 255 0.83 -9.32 10.09
N ALA A 256 -0.13 -10.22 10.10
CA ALA A 256 -0.26 -11.28 11.13
C ALA A 256 1.00 -12.13 11.27
N LEU A 257 1.76 -12.34 10.18
CA LEU A 257 3.03 -13.08 10.25
C LEU A 257 4.11 -12.37 11.09
N PHE A 258 3.99 -11.07 11.30
CA PHE A 258 4.97 -10.26 12.01
C PHE A 258 4.50 -9.83 13.41
N GLU A 259 3.26 -10.15 13.78
CA GLU A 259 2.70 -9.84 15.11
C GLU A 259 2.96 -10.97 16.11
N ASP A 260 3.27 -12.18 15.64
CA ASP A 260 3.43 -13.37 16.47
C ASP A 260 4.92 -13.65 16.71
N GLU A 261 5.49 -13.15 17.82
CA GLU A 261 6.84 -13.52 18.30
C GLU A 261 6.91 -14.99 18.79
N SER A 262 5.83 -15.75 18.68
CA SER A 262 5.73 -17.13 19.16
C SER A 262 5.12 -18.09 18.12
N VAL A 263 5.76 -18.32 17.00
CA VAL A 263 5.35 -19.43 16.12
C VAL A 263 6.32 -20.61 16.28
N GLU A 264 6.03 -21.45 17.23
CA GLU A 264 6.29 -22.90 17.09
C GLU A 264 5.10 -23.47 16.26
N ASP A 265 5.46 -24.17 15.15
CA ASP A 265 4.60 -24.92 14.24
C ASP A 265 3.97 -24.23 13.03
N ALA A 266 4.80 -24.17 11.97
CA ALA A 266 4.40 -23.72 10.62
C ALA A 266 3.62 -24.78 9.78
N GLU A 267 3.13 -25.85 10.37
CA GLU A 267 2.53 -26.98 9.61
C GLU A 267 1.06 -26.82 9.23
N ASP A 268 0.30 -25.88 9.81
CA ASP A 268 -1.15 -25.75 9.59
C ASP A 268 -1.58 -24.60 8.65
N ILE A 269 -0.64 -23.81 8.11
CA ILE A 269 -0.95 -22.61 7.30
C ILE A 269 -1.28 -22.95 5.83
N GLU A 270 -1.00 -24.18 5.38
CA GLU A 270 -1.06 -24.53 3.94
C GLU A 270 -2.48 -24.75 3.36
N LYS A 271 -3.57 -24.67 4.11
CA LYS A 271 -4.82 -25.30 3.66
C LYS A 271 -5.94 -24.39 3.16
N ASN A 272 -5.90 -23.05 3.30
CA ASN A 272 -7.11 -22.27 2.95
C ASN A 272 -6.89 -20.82 2.45
N TYR A 273 -5.76 -20.45 1.90
CA TYR A 273 -5.55 -19.09 1.41
C TYR A 273 -5.77 -18.97 -0.11
N PRO A 274 -6.46 -17.92 -0.57
CA PRO A 274 -6.51 -17.62 -2.00
C PRO A 274 -5.09 -17.40 -2.53
N VAL A 275 -4.77 -18.06 -3.63
CA VAL A 275 -3.47 -17.90 -4.31
C VAL A 275 -3.58 -16.63 -5.16
N TYR A 276 -2.87 -15.59 -4.77
CA TYR A 276 -2.75 -14.39 -5.60
C TYR A 276 -1.73 -14.66 -6.71
N THR A 277 -2.14 -14.45 -7.95
CA THR A 277 -1.32 -14.63 -9.14
C THR A 277 -0.77 -13.30 -9.63
N GLU A 278 0.18 -13.33 -10.57
CA GLU A 278 0.69 -12.10 -11.19
C GLU A 278 -0.41 -11.29 -11.89
N ASP A 279 -1.44 -11.98 -12.40
CA ASP A 279 -2.58 -11.35 -13.07
C ASP A 279 -3.46 -10.54 -12.12
N ASP A 280 -3.50 -10.90 -10.83
CA ASP A 280 -4.26 -10.18 -9.80
C ASP A 280 -3.67 -8.79 -9.52
N PHE A 281 -2.42 -8.54 -9.88
CA PHE A 281 -1.70 -7.29 -9.68
C PHE A 281 -1.39 -6.54 -10.99
N LEU A 282 -2.03 -6.92 -12.09
CA LEU A 282 -1.94 -6.19 -13.35
C LEU A 282 -2.95 -5.04 -13.31
N ASP A 283 -2.46 -3.81 -13.28
CA ASP A 283 -3.29 -2.62 -13.53
C ASP A 283 -3.83 -2.67 -14.97
N GLU A 284 -5.14 -2.43 -15.13
CA GLU A 284 -5.78 -2.15 -16.41
C GLU A 284 -5.28 -0.83 -17.04
#